data_329aa7b228d52de79c15d1289704e52f
#
_entry.id   329aa7b228d52de79c15d1289704e52f
#
_cell.length_a   1.000
_cell.length_b   1.000
_cell.length_c   1.000
_cell.angle_alpha   90.00
_cell.angle_beta   90.00
_cell.angle_gamma   90.00
#
_symmetry.space_group_name_H-M   'P 1'
#
loop_
_entity.id
_entity.type
_entity.pdbx_description
1 polymer ?
#
loop_
_entity_poly.entity_id
_entity_poly.type
_entity_poly.pdbx_seq_one_letter_code
_entity_poly.pdbx_strand_id
1 'polypeptide(L)'
;VSKFYEPTPCSIETLKEAHSEKYILDVKNKKLSEKDIKKIGFPLNDSVVRRSFVATGGTVLATKLAINYGIACNTAGGSHHANFDGGAGYCVFNDVAVATKYLLNRGLANRILIVDLDVHQGNGNSDIFKDNKNVFTFSMHSKSNYPAKKSESDLDVELKDNTEAVSYTHLTLPTMDSV
;
A
#
# COMPACT_ATOMS: atom_id res chain seq x y z
N VAL A 1 9.48 -21.46 -4.86
CA VAL A 1 8.18 -21.22 -4.18
C VAL A 1 7.53 -22.58 -4.01
N SER A 2 7.28 -22.99 -2.79
CA SER A 2 6.80 -24.34 -2.50
C SER A 2 5.29 -24.43 -2.28
N LYS A 3 4.58 -23.28 -2.14
CA LYS A 3 3.17 -23.32 -1.79
C LYS A 3 2.41 -22.07 -2.26
N PHE A 4 1.24 -22.30 -2.86
CA PHE A 4 0.30 -21.24 -3.26
C PHE A 4 -0.94 -21.30 -2.38
N TYR A 5 -1.48 -20.14 -2.06
CA TYR A 5 -2.69 -19.97 -1.27
C TYR A 5 -3.67 -19.09 -2.04
N GLU A 6 -4.94 -19.47 -2.04
CA GLU A 6 -6.00 -18.64 -2.62
C GLU A 6 -6.53 -17.67 -1.57
N PRO A 7 -6.51 -16.35 -1.83
CA PRO A 7 -7.02 -15.36 -0.89
C PRO A 7 -8.54 -15.28 -0.94
N THR A 8 -9.14 -14.99 0.20
CA THR A 8 -10.54 -14.57 0.29
C THR A 8 -10.64 -13.04 0.19
N PRO A 9 -11.79 -12.49 -0.26
CA PRO A 9 -12.02 -11.06 -0.22
C PRO A 9 -11.84 -10.49 1.19
N CYS A 10 -11.18 -9.33 1.30
CA CYS A 10 -11.03 -8.63 2.56
C CYS A 10 -12.39 -8.24 3.13
N SER A 11 -12.61 -8.42 4.42
CA SER A 11 -13.86 -8.01 5.07
C SER A 11 -13.95 -6.49 5.17
N ILE A 12 -15.17 -5.97 5.21
CA ILE A 12 -15.42 -4.52 5.42
C ILE A 12 -14.78 -4.06 6.74
N GLU A 13 -14.90 -4.86 7.80
CA GLU A 13 -14.32 -4.53 9.10
C GLU A 13 -12.79 -4.40 9.05
N THR A 14 -12.12 -5.25 8.29
CA THR A 14 -10.67 -5.13 8.11
C THR A 14 -10.31 -3.92 7.24
N LEU A 15 -11.07 -3.65 6.18
CA LEU A 15 -10.87 -2.45 5.35
C LEU A 15 -11.04 -1.15 6.15
N LYS A 16 -11.99 -1.10 7.09
CA LYS A 16 -12.24 0.07 7.96
C LYS A 16 -11.05 0.43 8.83
N GLU A 17 -10.12 -0.45 9.02
CA GLU A 17 -8.90 -0.14 9.76
C GLU A 17 -8.01 0.91 9.06
N ALA A 18 -8.09 1.00 7.72
CA ALA A 18 -7.29 1.95 6.93
C ALA A 18 -8.11 2.85 6.00
N HIS A 19 -9.41 2.59 5.85
CA HIS A 19 -10.30 3.39 4.99
C HIS A 19 -11.59 3.76 5.71
N SER A 20 -12.17 4.89 5.34
CA SER A 20 -13.48 5.28 5.87
C SER A 20 -14.58 4.31 5.41
N GLU A 21 -15.53 4.04 6.29
CA GLU A 21 -16.65 3.16 5.97
C GLU A 21 -17.46 3.66 4.79
N LYS A 22 -17.66 4.99 4.72
CA LYS A 22 -18.34 5.62 3.58
C LYS A 22 -17.68 5.28 2.27
N TYR A 23 -16.35 5.46 2.17
CA TYR A 23 -15.61 5.17 0.96
C TYR A 23 -15.70 3.69 0.56
N ILE A 24 -15.55 2.78 1.53
CA ILE A 24 -15.67 1.33 1.30
C ILE A 24 -17.05 0.96 0.74
N LEU A 25 -18.11 1.52 1.33
CA LEU A 25 -19.49 1.26 0.88
C LEU A 25 -19.77 1.87 -0.48
N ASP A 26 -19.24 3.06 -0.78
CA ASP A 26 -19.37 3.69 -2.09
C ASP A 26 -18.65 2.88 -3.18
N VAL A 27 -17.48 2.33 -2.89
CA VAL A 27 -16.78 1.38 -3.80
C VAL A 27 -17.62 0.12 -4.00
N LYS A 28 -18.04 -0.53 -2.90
CA LYS A 28 -18.80 -1.79 -2.94
C LYS A 28 -20.09 -1.64 -3.74
N ASN A 29 -20.80 -0.53 -3.57
CA ASN A 29 -22.08 -0.27 -4.20
C ASN A 29 -21.96 0.48 -5.54
N LYS A 30 -20.74 0.74 -6.00
CA LYS A 30 -20.45 1.48 -7.25
C LYS A 30 -21.08 2.88 -7.24
N LYS A 31 -21.00 3.59 -6.10
CA LYS A 31 -21.58 4.92 -5.87
C LYS A 31 -20.54 6.05 -5.80
N LEU A 32 -19.29 5.78 -6.18
CA LEU A 32 -18.29 6.83 -6.27
C LEU A 32 -18.67 7.87 -7.34
N SER A 33 -18.30 9.13 -7.11
CA SER A 33 -18.49 10.19 -8.08
C SER A 33 -17.62 9.94 -9.33
N GLU A 34 -18.03 10.50 -10.46
CA GLU A 34 -17.22 10.46 -11.70
C GLU A 34 -15.82 11.04 -11.50
N LYS A 35 -15.69 12.05 -10.64
CA LYS A 35 -14.41 12.66 -10.27
C LYS A 35 -13.51 11.65 -9.54
N ASP A 36 -14.06 10.87 -8.61
CA ASP A 36 -13.30 9.87 -7.86
C ASP A 36 -12.93 8.68 -8.74
N ILE A 37 -13.85 8.25 -9.62
CA ILE A 37 -13.56 7.21 -10.62
C ILE A 37 -12.42 7.65 -11.55
N LYS A 38 -12.44 8.91 -12.02
CA LYS A 38 -11.33 9.47 -12.81
C LYS A 38 -10.00 9.50 -12.06
N LYS A 39 -10.04 9.80 -10.76
CA LYS A 39 -8.86 9.81 -9.89
C LYS A 39 -8.25 8.41 -9.75
N ILE A 40 -9.10 7.40 -9.62
CA ILE A 40 -8.68 6.00 -9.60
C ILE A 40 -8.09 5.58 -10.96
N GLY A 41 -8.71 5.98 -12.07
CA GLY A 41 -8.24 5.66 -13.43
C GLY A 41 -8.83 4.38 -14.04
N PHE A 42 -9.76 3.72 -13.37
CA PHE A 42 -10.53 2.58 -13.93
C PHE A 42 -12.03 2.82 -13.84
N PRO A 43 -12.83 2.23 -14.71
CA PRO A 43 -14.26 2.16 -14.53
C PRO A 43 -14.59 1.27 -13.31
N LEU A 44 -15.45 1.76 -12.42
CA LEU A 44 -15.85 1.02 -11.22
C LEU A 44 -16.98 0.02 -11.57
N ASN A 45 -16.60 -1.16 -12.05
CA ASN A 45 -17.50 -2.29 -12.36
C ASN A 45 -17.33 -3.43 -11.35
N ASP A 46 -18.15 -4.48 -11.46
CA ASP A 46 -18.15 -5.61 -10.52
C ASP A 46 -16.79 -6.34 -10.48
N SER A 47 -16.11 -6.44 -11.61
CA SER A 47 -14.80 -7.08 -11.69
C SER A 47 -13.73 -6.29 -10.92
N VAL A 48 -13.69 -4.95 -11.10
CA VAL A 48 -12.77 -4.08 -10.39
C VAL A 48 -13.05 -4.07 -8.89
N VAL A 49 -14.32 -3.97 -8.50
CA VAL A 49 -14.72 -4.06 -7.08
C VAL A 49 -14.26 -5.39 -6.48
N ARG A 50 -14.63 -6.53 -7.10
CA ARG A 50 -14.23 -7.85 -6.61
C ARG A 50 -12.71 -7.97 -6.50
N ARG A 51 -11.98 -7.57 -7.56
CA ARG A 51 -10.51 -7.61 -7.57
C ARG A 51 -9.91 -6.81 -6.41
N SER A 52 -10.43 -5.61 -6.13
CA SER A 52 -9.91 -4.75 -5.07
C SER A 52 -10.05 -5.39 -3.69
N PHE A 53 -11.20 -6.02 -3.41
CA PHE A 53 -11.40 -6.76 -2.16
C PHE A 53 -10.50 -7.99 -2.05
N VAL A 54 -10.34 -8.76 -3.15
CA VAL A 54 -9.52 -9.98 -3.15
C VAL A 54 -8.04 -9.64 -3.07
N ALA A 55 -7.57 -8.62 -3.79
CA ALA A 55 -6.17 -8.18 -3.74
C ALA A 55 -5.77 -7.73 -2.33
N THR A 56 -6.61 -6.93 -1.67
CA THR A 56 -6.39 -6.53 -0.28
C THR A 56 -6.40 -7.73 0.67
N GLY A 57 -7.35 -8.65 0.49
CA GLY A 57 -7.39 -9.90 1.25
C GLY A 57 -6.13 -10.75 1.07
N GLY A 58 -5.55 -10.73 -0.12
CA GLY A 58 -4.29 -11.40 -0.45
C GLY A 58 -3.10 -10.83 0.33
N THR A 59 -3.01 -9.51 0.47
CA THR A 59 -1.94 -8.87 1.25
C THR A 59 -2.11 -9.15 2.75
N VAL A 60 -3.33 -9.11 3.28
CA VAL A 60 -3.60 -9.52 4.66
C VAL A 60 -3.27 -11.00 4.88
N LEU A 61 -3.56 -11.88 3.93
CA LEU A 61 -3.18 -13.29 4.00
C LEU A 61 -1.65 -13.44 3.95
N ALA A 62 -0.98 -12.73 3.05
CA ALA A 62 0.49 -12.77 2.95
C ALA A 62 1.16 -12.35 4.26
N THR A 63 0.68 -11.30 4.93
CA THR A 63 1.25 -10.89 6.22
C THR A 63 1.06 -11.95 7.31
N LYS A 64 -0.10 -12.63 7.37
CA LYS A 64 -0.33 -13.75 8.29
C LYS A 64 0.62 -14.94 8.02
N LEU A 65 0.81 -15.25 6.74
CA LEU A 65 1.74 -16.31 6.33
C LEU A 65 3.19 -15.93 6.64
N ALA A 66 3.58 -14.67 6.43
CA ALA A 66 4.92 -14.20 6.73
C ALA A 66 5.27 -14.30 8.23
N ILE A 67 4.31 -14.02 9.14
CA ILE A 67 4.51 -14.24 10.59
C ILE A 67 4.84 -15.70 10.89
N ASN A 68 4.18 -16.63 10.23
CA ASN A 68 4.36 -18.06 10.50
C ASN A 68 5.57 -18.68 9.76
N TYR A 69 5.89 -18.18 8.56
CA TYR A 69 6.88 -18.79 7.66
C TYR A 69 8.06 -17.87 7.33
N GLY A 70 8.10 -16.66 7.89
CA GLY A 70 9.17 -15.67 7.67
C GLY A 70 9.00 -14.82 6.42
N ILE A 71 8.49 -15.36 5.32
CA ILE A 71 8.28 -14.65 4.07
C ILE A 71 7.03 -15.11 3.35
N ALA A 72 6.29 -14.18 2.75
CA ALA A 72 5.20 -14.45 1.83
C ALA A 72 5.03 -13.29 0.83
N CYS A 73 4.44 -13.59 -0.34
CA CYS A 73 4.24 -12.63 -1.40
C CYS A 73 2.78 -12.59 -1.86
N ASN A 74 2.31 -11.39 -2.21
CA ASN A 74 1.05 -11.19 -2.94
C ASN A 74 1.36 -10.46 -4.26
N THR A 75 1.14 -11.11 -5.39
CA THR A 75 1.43 -10.54 -6.72
C THR A 75 0.37 -9.55 -7.21
N ALA A 76 -0.74 -9.41 -6.50
CA ALA A 76 -1.84 -8.48 -6.81
C ALA A 76 -1.91 -7.28 -5.85
N GLY A 77 -0.97 -7.17 -4.91
CA GLY A 77 -0.89 -6.08 -3.93
C GLY A 77 -0.08 -4.87 -4.42
N GLY A 78 0.19 -3.95 -3.50
CA GLY A 78 0.99 -2.75 -3.74
C GLY A 78 0.18 -1.51 -4.16
N SER A 79 -1.06 -1.41 -3.72
CA SER A 79 -1.97 -0.29 -4.05
C SER A 79 -1.70 0.94 -3.17
N HIS A 80 -0.54 1.54 -3.34
CA HIS A 80 0.08 2.52 -2.45
C HIS A 80 -0.42 3.98 -2.59
N HIS A 81 -1.25 4.28 -3.60
CA HIS A 81 -1.78 5.62 -3.82
C HIS A 81 -3.13 5.89 -3.16
N ALA A 82 -3.88 4.86 -2.79
CA ALA A 82 -5.15 5.05 -2.11
C ALA A 82 -4.93 5.56 -0.69
N ASN A 83 -5.70 6.57 -0.30
CA ASN A 83 -5.69 7.18 1.03
C ASN A 83 -6.92 6.77 1.84
N PHE A 84 -7.11 7.36 3.04
CA PHE A 84 -8.20 7.00 3.94
C PHE A 84 -9.59 7.13 3.31
N ASP A 85 -9.84 8.20 2.54
CA ASP A 85 -11.17 8.54 1.99
C ASP A 85 -11.28 8.34 0.48
N GLY A 86 -10.28 7.80 -0.20
CA GLY A 86 -10.35 7.73 -1.65
C GLY A 86 -9.23 6.94 -2.31
N GLY A 87 -9.50 6.50 -3.53
CA GLY A 87 -8.53 5.88 -4.41
C GLY A 87 -7.89 6.88 -5.37
N ALA A 88 -6.73 6.54 -5.89
CA ALA A 88 -6.00 7.30 -6.90
C ALA A 88 -4.99 6.41 -7.63
N GLY A 89 -4.51 6.81 -8.80
CA GLY A 89 -3.37 6.18 -9.45
C GLY A 89 -3.51 4.67 -9.61
N TYR A 90 -4.65 4.22 -10.10
CA TYR A 90 -5.01 2.80 -10.26
C TYR A 90 -5.14 2.00 -8.95
N CYS A 91 -5.15 2.66 -7.79
CA CYS A 91 -5.33 2.06 -6.48
C CYS A 91 -6.75 2.36 -5.95
N VAL A 92 -7.53 1.30 -5.68
CA VAL A 92 -8.86 1.44 -5.07
C VAL A 92 -8.75 1.41 -3.54
N PHE A 93 -8.16 0.36 -2.97
CA PHE A 93 -7.85 0.26 -1.55
C PHE A 93 -6.35 0.17 -1.35
N ASN A 94 -5.83 0.76 -0.30
CA ASN A 94 -4.44 0.62 0.10
C ASN A 94 -4.27 -0.68 0.90
N ASP A 95 -3.92 -1.74 0.21
CA ASP A 95 -3.78 -3.07 0.78
C ASP A 95 -2.60 -3.16 1.77
N VAL A 96 -1.52 -2.39 1.53
CA VAL A 96 -0.37 -2.29 2.42
C VAL A 96 -0.78 -1.65 3.74
N ALA A 97 -1.53 -0.54 3.68
CA ALA A 97 -2.02 0.14 4.87
C ALA A 97 -3.01 -0.73 5.66
N VAL A 98 -3.92 -1.44 4.97
CA VAL A 98 -4.86 -2.37 5.61
C VAL A 98 -4.11 -3.48 6.33
N ALA A 99 -3.14 -4.11 5.68
CA ALA A 99 -2.34 -5.18 6.29
C ALA A 99 -1.49 -4.67 7.47
N THR A 100 -0.90 -3.49 7.36
CA THR A 100 -0.14 -2.83 8.42
C THR A 100 -1.02 -2.57 9.65
N LYS A 101 -2.17 -1.94 9.48
CA LYS A 101 -3.14 -1.69 10.57
C LYS A 101 -3.65 -3.01 11.17
N TYR A 102 -3.92 -4.01 10.32
CA TYR A 102 -4.33 -5.35 10.77
C TYR A 102 -3.33 -5.96 11.76
N LEU A 103 -2.02 -5.87 11.47
CA LEU A 103 -0.97 -6.39 12.34
C LEU A 103 -0.86 -5.62 13.67
N LEU A 104 -0.83 -4.29 13.58
CA LEU A 104 -0.69 -3.42 14.76
C LEU A 104 -1.88 -3.56 15.71
N ASN A 105 -3.11 -3.49 15.19
CA ASN A 105 -4.33 -3.52 16.00
C ASN A 105 -4.55 -4.87 16.72
N ARG A 106 -3.89 -5.94 16.25
CA ARG A 106 -3.95 -7.27 16.87
C ARG A 106 -2.72 -7.62 17.69
N GLY A 107 -1.79 -6.66 17.84
CA GLY A 107 -0.55 -6.88 18.59
C GLY A 107 0.37 -7.94 17.96
N LEU A 108 0.20 -8.19 16.65
CA LEU A 108 1.03 -9.15 15.91
C LEU A 108 2.37 -8.56 15.47
N ALA A 109 2.46 -7.23 15.47
CA ALA A 109 3.70 -6.48 15.30
C ALA A 109 3.61 -5.19 16.13
N ASN A 110 4.75 -4.73 16.68
CA ASN A 110 4.82 -3.48 17.43
C ASN A 110 5.35 -2.31 16.58
N ARG A 111 6.15 -2.60 15.58
CA ARG A 111 6.74 -1.65 14.64
C ARG A 111 6.78 -2.26 13.25
N ILE A 112 6.47 -1.46 12.24
CA ILE A 112 6.44 -1.90 10.85
C ILE A 112 7.21 -0.90 9.99
N LEU A 113 8.07 -1.42 9.12
CA LEU A 113 8.72 -0.68 8.05
C LEU A 113 7.98 -1.00 6.74
N ILE A 114 7.50 0.04 6.06
CA ILE A 114 6.99 -0.03 4.69
C ILE A 114 8.10 0.45 3.77
N VAL A 115 8.56 -0.42 2.88
CA VAL A 115 9.56 -0.09 1.86
C VAL A 115 8.87 -0.06 0.50
N ASP A 116 8.75 1.12 -0.08
CA ASP A 116 8.15 1.34 -1.38
C ASP A 116 9.25 1.69 -2.39
N LEU A 117 9.41 0.82 -3.38
CA LEU A 117 10.40 0.94 -4.45
C LEU A 117 9.73 1.10 -5.82
N ASP A 118 8.44 1.42 -5.84
CA ASP A 118 7.75 1.78 -7.08
C ASP A 118 8.29 3.11 -7.62
N VAL A 119 8.27 3.28 -8.94
CA VAL A 119 8.73 4.51 -9.60
C VAL A 119 7.92 5.74 -9.17
N HIS A 120 6.67 5.53 -8.73
CA HIS A 120 5.80 6.55 -8.17
C HIS A 120 5.96 6.60 -6.65
N GLN A 121 5.81 7.78 -6.06
CA GLN A 121 5.80 7.87 -4.59
C GLN A 121 4.59 7.14 -3.98
N GLY A 122 4.82 6.38 -2.91
CA GLY A 122 3.77 5.76 -2.10
C GLY A 122 3.02 6.77 -1.22
N ASN A 123 2.46 7.80 -1.85
CA ASN A 123 1.83 8.92 -1.14
C ASN A 123 0.63 8.51 -0.27
N GLY A 124 -0.12 7.49 -0.65
CA GLY A 124 -1.20 6.94 0.17
C GLY A 124 -0.68 6.31 1.47
N ASN A 125 0.46 5.60 1.42
CA ASN A 125 1.12 5.07 2.60
C ASN A 125 1.55 6.22 3.53
N SER A 126 2.23 7.22 2.98
CA SER A 126 2.71 8.40 3.73
C SER A 126 1.55 9.13 4.41
N ASP A 127 0.46 9.41 3.68
CA ASP A 127 -0.70 10.13 4.20
C ASP A 127 -1.43 9.38 5.32
N ILE A 128 -1.55 8.05 5.21
CA ILE A 128 -2.25 7.23 6.21
C ILE A 128 -1.42 7.09 7.49
N PHE A 129 -0.10 7.09 7.40
CA PHE A 129 0.77 6.79 8.54
C PHE A 129 1.57 7.98 9.09
N LYS A 130 1.44 9.19 8.52
CA LYS A 130 2.23 10.38 8.89
C LYS A 130 2.31 10.69 10.40
N ASP A 131 1.29 10.32 11.17
CA ASP A 131 1.23 10.55 12.62
C ASP A 131 1.40 9.26 13.44
N ASN A 132 1.78 8.15 12.80
CA ASN A 132 1.88 6.84 13.44
C ASN A 132 3.33 6.44 13.72
N LYS A 133 3.79 6.67 14.93
CA LYS A 133 5.17 6.38 15.39
C LYS A 133 5.58 4.91 15.31
N ASN A 134 4.63 3.99 15.13
CA ASN A 134 4.89 2.57 15.01
C ASN A 134 5.08 2.10 13.56
N VAL A 135 4.90 2.99 12.59
CA VAL A 135 5.10 2.71 11.17
C VAL A 135 6.14 3.67 10.64
N PHE A 136 7.14 3.15 9.98
CA PHE A 136 8.12 3.93 9.24
C PHE A 136 7.86 3.74 7.75
N THR A 137 7.62 4.83 7.03
CA THR A 137 7.39 4.84 5.59
C THR A 137 8.64 5.28 4.86
N PHE A 138 9.16 4.39 4.02
CA PHE A 138 10.26 4.67 3.10
C PHE A 138 9.74 4.64 1.66
N SER A 139 9.99 5.69 0.88
CA SER A 139 9.65 5.72 -0.55
C SER A 139 10.84 6.17 -1.38
N MET A 140 11.33 5.29 -2.26
CA MET A 140 12.31 5.64 -3.29
C MET A 140 11.60 5.73 -4.63
N HIS A 141 11.54 6.93 -5.23
CA HIS A 141 10.69 7.20 -6.38
C HIS A 141 11.30 8.26 -7.31
N SER A 142 10.79 8.36 -8.53
CA SER A 142 11.15 9.42 -9.46
C SER A 142 10.62 10.76 -8.98
N LYS A 143 11.49 11.76 -8.91
CA LYS A 143 11.15 13.12 -8.45
C LYS A 143 10.05 13.76 -9.29
N SER A 144 10.12 13.64 -10.62
CA SER A 144 9.24 14.29 -11.57
C SER A 144 7.96 13.50 -11.88
N ASN A 145 7.89 12.22 -11.50
CA ASN A 145 6.78 11.34 -11.82
C ASN A 145 5.57 11.53 -10.86
N TYR A 146 4.50 10.75 -11.06
CA TYR A 146 3.29 10.80 -10.24
C TYR A 146 3.59 10.48 -8.75
N PRO A 147 2.87 11.10 -7.80
CA PRO A 147 1.93 12.20 -7.95
C PRO A 147 2.64 13.54 -8.19
N ALA A 148 1.97 14.49 -8.89
CA ALA A 148 2.54 15.80 -9.15
C ALA A 148 2.83 16.60 -7.85
N LYS A 149 1.96 16.45 -6.84
CA LYS A 149 2.20 16.94 -5.48
C LYS A 149 2.60 15.74 -4.62
N LYS A 150 3.83 15.69 -4.19
CA LYS A 150 4.35 14.64 -3.29
C LYS A 150 3.76 14.81 -1.88
N SER A 151 3.60 13.69 -1.20
CA SER A 151 3.39 13.63 0.25
C SER A 151 4.73 13.56 0.98
N GLU A 152 4.73 13.56 2.29
CA GLU A 152 5.94 13.44 3.10
C GLU A 152 5.95 12.07 3.78
N SER A 153 6.91 11.23 3.40
CA SER A 153 7.22 9.96 4.07
C SER A 153 8.20 10.21 5.22
N ASP A 154 8.43 9.22 6.09
CA ASP A 154 9.51 9.31 7.08
C ASP A 154 10.88 9.40 6.39
N LEU A 155 11.03 8.75 5.21
CA LEU A 155 12.20 8.90 4.36
C LEU A 155 11.81 8.82 2.88
N ASP A 156 12.00 9.91 2.15
CA ASP A 156 11.85 10.00 0.72
C ASP A 156 13.23 10.05 0.02
N VAL A 157 13.45 9.18 -0.95
CA VAL A 157 14.63 9.20 -1.84
C VAL A 157 14.17 9.56 -3.25
N GLU A 158 14.28 10.84 -3.59
CA GLU A 158 13.88 11.37 -4.89
C GLU A 158 14.98 11.09 -5.94
N LEU A 159 14.69 10.20 -6.88
CA LEU A 159 15.58 9.90 -8.00
C LEU A 159 15.38 10.91 -9.14
N LYS A 160 16.49 11.33 -9.76
CA LYS A 160 16.44 12.19 -10.94
C LYS A 160 15.93 11.42 -12.15
N ASP A 161 15.40 12.16 -13.15
CA ASP A 161 15.04 11.56 -14.43
C ASP A 161 16.26 10.88 -15.07
N ASN A 162 16.01 9.77 -15.76
CA ASN A 162 17.03 8.93 -16.37
C ASN A 162 18.00 8.26 -15.36
N THR A 163 17.58 8.11 -14.10
CA THR A 163 18.32 7.29 -13.13
C THR A 163 18.24 5.82 -13.55
N GLU A 164 19.38 5.17 -13.71
CA GLU A 164 19.48 3.77 -14.11
C GLU A 164 19.54 2.82 -12.92
N ALA A 165 19.42 1.51 -13.19
CA ALA A 165 19.41 0.44 -12.18
C ALA A 165 20.65 0.42 -11.27
N VAL A 166 21.77 0.95 -11.72
CA VAL A 166 23.02 1.08 -10.92
C VAL A 166 22.77 1.91 -9.65
N SER A 167 21.92 2.93 -9.70
CA SER A 167 21.59 3.74 -8.52
C SER A 167 20.80 2.95 -7.46
N TYR A 168 20.02 1.96 -7.87
CA TYR A 168 19.32 1.03 -6.99
C TYR A 168 20.26 0.08 -6.25
N THR A 169 21.33 -0.36 -6.90
CA THR A 169 22.30 -1.30 -6.32
C THR A 169 23.18 -0.67 -5.24
N HIS A 170 23.24 0.66 -5.18
CA HIS A 170 24.02 1.41 -4.19
C HIS A 170 23.16 1.96 -3.04
N LEU A 171 21.86 1.63 -3.00
CA LEU A 171 21.04 1.84 -1.83
C LEU A 171 21.38 0.77 -0.77
N THR A 172 22.60 0.80 -0.30
CA THR A 172 22.88 0.14 0.97
C THR A 172 22.19 0.97 2.05
N LEU A 173 21.19 0.38 2.70
CA LEU A 173 20.83 0.84 4.03
C LEU A 173 22.14 0.98 4.80
N PRO A 174 22.41 2.13 5.46
CA PRO A 174 23.62 2.23 6.25
C PRO A 174 23.62 1.03 7.19
N THR A 175 24.52 0.09 6.94
CA THR A 175 24.84 -0.94 7.91
C THR A 175 25.24 -0.14 9.13
N MET A 176 24.44 -0.21 10.17
CA MET A 176 24.86 0.25 11.47
C MET A 176 26.04 -0.64 11.83
N ASP A 177 27.24 -0.18 11.45
CA ASP A 177 28.45 -0.72 12.03
C ASP A 177 28.34 -0.44 13.52
N SER A 178 27.98 -1.50 14.19
CA SER A 178 28.33 -1.88 15.57
C SER A 178 28.90 -0.77 16.45
N VAL A 179 28.19 -0.51 17.49
CA VAL A 179 28.83 -0.30 18.80
C VAL A 179 28.81 -1.61 19.57
#